data_ec9b54eac26acdc90250c47229c5a6ac
#
_entry.id   ec9b54eac26acdc90250c47229c5a6ac
#
_cell.length_a   1.000
_cell.length_b   1.000
_cell.length_c   1.000
_cell.angle_alpha   90.00
_cell.angle_beta   90.00
_cell.angle_gamma   90.00
#
_symmetry.space_group_name_H-M   'P 1'
#
loop_
_entity.id
_entity.type
_entity.pdbx_description
1 polymer ?
#
loop_
_entity_poly.entity_id
_entity_poly.type
_entity_poly.pdbx_seq_one_letter_code
_entity_poly.pdbx_strand_id
1 'polypeptide(L)'
;MFRLSIKKFFTIIVLILLLVAGYFHLLKYKKTPEGILILHGRIEGKEINVSSKIQGRIIKLYKRESDKVKKGEIIAELRPDEYLAQLKSAKEEVEAAYQNKLLGESYLLKSRVKLEQAKRDLERFKKLYKKGLISKRDLELAELNYKSALAELGVNERYISYAEARYKSALQKLKEIEVIYKETKIYAPSDGVILSRPVEEGEVVNPGQTIYTMVNLQKLYVKVYIPEPDLGKVKLGQPARVYVDAYKNRYFNGTLTRIYEEAEFTPKDVQTKEERVKLVFGAEVSVDNKEELLKPGMPADVVIKINPKAEWIRP
;
A
#
# COMPACT_ATOMS: atom_id res chain seq x y z
N MET A 1 25.69 78.36 39.74
CA MET A 1 26.35 77.13 40.17
C MET A 1 25.36 76.14 40.67
N PHE A 2 24.87 75.27 39.81
CA PHE A 2 23.86 74.23 40.16
C PHE A 2 24.62 72.98 40.64
N ARG A 3 24.76 72.81 41.94
CA ARG A 3 25.13 71.53 42.53
C ARG A 3 23.89 70.63 42.59
N LEU A 4 23.65 69.87 41.56
CA LEU A 4 22.71 68.74 41.64
C LEU A 4 23.27 67.74 42.66
N SER A 5 22.57 67.53 43.77
CA SER A 5 22.94 66.56 44.81
C SER A 5 23.09 65.17 44.12
N ILE A 6 24.20 64.48 44.34
CA ILE A 6 24.51 63.14 43.82
C ILE A 6 23.33 62.14 43.99
N LYS A 7 22.56 62.35 45.09
CA LYS A 7 21.35 61.55 45.32
C LYS A 7 20.24 61.75 44.23
N LYS A 8 20.04 63.02 43.77
CA LYS A 8 19.04 63.29 42.72
C LYS A 8 19.49 62.75 41.34
N PHE A 9 20.77 62.75 41.08
CA PHE A 9 21.33 62.17 39.86
C PHE A 9 21.16 60.64 39.83
N PHE A 10 21.37 59.96 40.96
CA PHE A 10 21.20 58.54 41.12
C PHE A 10 19.71 58.13 41.01
N THR A 11 18.78 58.88 41.54
CA THR A 11 17.33 58.65 41.44
C THR A 11 16.85 58.74 39.95
N ILE A 12 17.37 59.75 39.22
CA ILE A 12 17.03 59.91 37.78
C ILE A 12 17.56 58.69 36.92
N ILE A 13 18.74 58.25 37.23
CA ILE A 13 19.31 57.05 36.49
C ILE A 13 18.49 55.78 36.78
N VAL A 14 18.09 55.57 38.04
CA VAL A 14 17.25 54.42 38.41
C VAL A 14 15.86 54.49 37.73
N LEU A 15 15.28 55.69 37.64
CA LEU A 15 14.00 55.92 36.96
C LEU A 15 14.10 55.62 35.44
N ILE A 16 15.17 56.05 34.79
CA ILE A 16 15.44 55.78 33.37
C ILE A 16 15.64 54.27 33.15
N LEU A 17 16.38 53.61 34.04
CA LEU A 17 16.58 52.17 33.96
C LEU A 17 15.28 51.38 34.11
N LEU A 18 14.39 51.80 35.03
CA LEU A 18 13.06 51.23 35.20
C LEU A 18 12.16 51.46 33.97
N LEU A 19 12.21 52.67 33.37
CA LEU A 19 11.47 52.98 32.15
C LEU A 19 11.98 52.15 30.95
N VAL A 20 13.29 51.99 30.81
CA VAL A 20 13.91 51.17 29.78
C VAL A 20 13.59 49.67 29.97
N ALA A 21 13.66 49.19 31.23
CA ALA A 21 13.26 47.83 31.58
C ALA A 21 11.77 47.59 31.33
N GLY A 22 10.90 48.55 31.68
CA GLY A 22 9.46 48.51 31.40
C GLY A 22 9.16 48.51 29.89
N TYR A 23 9.87 49.36 29.14
CA TYR A 23 9.76 49.38 27.67
C TYR A 23 10.22 48.07 27.03
N PHE A 24 11.34 47.49 27.46
CA PHE A 24 11.79 46.16 27.03
C PHE A 24 10.85 45.04 27.45
N HIS A 25 10.21 45.14 28.62
CA HIS A 25 9.20 44.18 29.09
C HIS A 25 7.91 44.24 28.23
N LEU A 26 7.47 45.44 27.85
CA LEU A 26 6.33 45.66 26.96
C LEU A 26 6.60 45.17 25.52
N LEU A 27 7.82 45.34 25.03
CA LEU A 27 8.24 44.81 23.70
C LEU A 27 8.29 43.28 23.66
N LYS A 28 8.55 42.60 24.78
CA LYS A 28 8.55 41.14 24.87
C LYS A 28 7.15 40.52 24.79
N TYR A 29 6.09 41.25 25.08
CA TYR A 29 4.71 40.80 25.00
C TYR A 29 4.09 41.14 23.63
N LYS A 30 4.62 40.57 22.53
CA LYS A 30 3.83 40.50 21.30
C LYS A 30 2.68 39.53 21.55
N LYS A 31 1.53 40.02 21.93
CA LYS A 31 0.30 39.21 21.96
C LYS A 31 0.05 38.67 20.54
N THR A 32 -0.09 37.35 20.43
CA THR A 32 -0.56 36.73 19.18
C THR A 32 -1.88 37.45 18.79
N PRO A 33 -2.04 37.91 17.54
CA PRO A 33 -3.28 38.55 17.11
C PRO A 33 -4.47 37.63 17.33
N GLU A 34 -5.61 38.20 17.73
CA GLU A 34 -6.84 37.45 17.89
C GLU A 34 -7.25 36.82 16.58
N GLY A 35 -7.60 35.52 16.59
CA GLY A 35 -8.05 34.78 15.40
C GLY A 35 -6.97 33.99 14.65
N ILE A 36 -5.78 33.87 15.24
CA ILE A 36 -4.68 33.02 14.70
C ILE A 36 -4.16 32.10 15.80
N LEU A 37 -3.88 30.88 15.46
CA LEU A 37 -3.22 29.90 16.31
C LEU A 37 -1.85 29.54 15.73
N ILE A 38 -0.79 29.71 16.49
CA ILE A 38 0.56 29.31 16.11
C ILE A 38 0.88 28.03 16.85
N LEU A 39 1.28 27.01 16.09
CA LEU A 39 1.64 25.69 16.59
C LEU A 39 3.01 25.31 16.05
N HIS A 40 3.78 24.60 16.86
CA HIS A 40 5.07 24.04 16.47
C HIS A 40 4.92 22.56 16.24
N GLY A 41 5.61 22.06 15.23
CA GLY A 41 5.53 20.65 14.87
C GLY A 41 6.70 20.20 14.00
N ARG A 42 6.51 19.05 13.42
CA ARG A 42 7.48 18.43 12.51
C ARG A 42 6.78 17.98 11.24
N ILE A 43 7.46 18.15 10.12
CA ILE A 43 6.99 17.60 8.85
C ILE A 43 7.15 16.08 8.89
N GLU A 44 6.07 15.39 8.60
CA GLU A 44 6.00 13.94 8.51
C GLU A 44 5.40 13.54 7.17
N GLY A 45 5.64 12.30 6.76
CA GLY A 45 5.00 11.69 5.60
C GLY A 45 4.59 10.27 5.95
N LYS A 46 3.55 9.79 5.31
CA LYS A 46 3.13 8.41 5.49
C LYS A 46 4.18 7.48 4.92
N GLU A 47 4.84 6.75 5.79
CA GLU A 47 5.80 5.74 5.41
C GLU A 47 5.10 4.52 4.81
N ILE A 48 5.71 3.98 3.75
CA ILE A 48 5.26 2.78 3.05
C ILE A 48 6.39 1.76 3.13
N ASN A 49 6.16 0.69 3.88
CA ASN A 49 7.09 -0.42 3.95
C ASN A 49 6.87 -1.36 2.77
N VAL A 50 7.87 -1.48 1.91
CA VAL A 50 7.88 -2.42 0.80
C VAL A 50 8.53 -3.70 1.29
N SER A 51 7.72 -4.73 1.48
CA SER A 51 8.14 -6.02 2.06
C SER A 51 8.11 -7.13 1.02
N SER A 52 8.93 -8.17 1.22
CA SER A 52 8.83 -9.40 0.43
C SER A 52 7.55 -10.17 0.78
N LYS A 53 6.90 -10.73 -0.22
CA LYS A 53 5.78 -11.67 -0.04
C LYS A 53 6.22 -13.13 -0.03
N ILE A 54 7.44 -13.41 -0.49
CA ILE A 54 8.00 -14.74 -0.59
C ILE A 54 9.37 -14.79 0.09
N GLN A 55 9.80 -15.97 0.46
CA GLN A 55 11.16 -16.18 0.93
C GLN A 55 12.12 -16.19 -0.26
N GLY A 56 13.31 -15.59 -0.10
CA GLY A 56 14.33 -15.64 -1.14
C GLY A 56 15.59 -14.89 -0.78
N ARG A 57 16.67 -15.20 -1.50
CA ARG A 57 17.93 -14.46 -1.39
C ARG A 57 17.88 -13.23 -2.30
N ILE A 58 18.18 -12.06 -1.77
CA ILE A 58 18.32 -10.84 -2.55
C ILE A 58 19.54 -10.98 -3.47
N ILE A 59 19.33 -10.87 -4.78
CA ILE A 59 20.42 -10.85 -5.76
C ILE A 59 20.77 -9.45 -6.20
N LYS A 60 19.79 -8.51 -6.15
CA LYS A 60 20.02 -7.14 -6.55
C LYS A 60 19.08 -6.16 -5.84
N LEU A 61 19.64 -5.04 -5.44
CA LEU A 61 18.96 -3.85 -4.93
C LEU A 61 19.22 -2.68 -5.87
N TYR A 62 18.19 -2.24 -6.59
CA TYR A 62 18.32 -1.24 -7.66
C TYR A 62 18.35 0.20 -7.16
N LYS A 63 17.99 0.41 -5.88
CA LYS A 63 17.82 1.74 -5.28
C LYS A 63 18.62 1.86 -3.99
N ARG A 64 19.08 3.08 -3.73
CA ARG A 64 19.73 3.49 -2.49
C ARG A 64 18.82 4.45 -1.73
N GLU A 65 19.16 4.72 -0.49
CA GLU A 65 18.52 5.78 0.29
C GLU A 65 18.60 7.12 -0.45
N SER A 66 17.54 7.90 -0.35
CA SER A 66 17.33 9.17 -1.07
C SER A 66 17.06 9.06 -2.58
N ASP A 67 17.05 7.85 -3.17
CA ASP A 67 16.68 7.66 -4.57
C ASP A 67 15.17 7.86 -4.77
N LYS A 68 14.82 8.51 -5.89
CA LYS A 68 13.43 8.61 -6.35
C LYS A 68 13.01 7.34 -7.07
N VAL A 69 11.77 6.94 -6.82
CA VAL A 69 11.13 5.78 -7.45
C VAL A 69 9.77 6.15 -8.02
N LYS A 70 9.41 5.51 -9.12
CA LYS A 70 8.07 5.62 -9.73
C LYS A 70 7.25 4.37 -9.43
N LYS A 71 5.94 4.53 -9.35
CA LYS A 71 5.01 3.40 -9.20
C LYS A 71 5.25 2.35 -10.28
N GLY A 72 5.41 1.09 -9.87
CA GLY A 72 5.66 -0.04 -10.76
C GLY A 72 7.12 -0.18 -11.23
N GLU A 73 8.03 0.64 -10.75
CA GLU A 73 9.48 0.49 -10.99
C GLU A 73 10.03 -0.68 -10.17
N ILE A 74 10.89 -1.52 -10.77
CA ILE A 74 11.57 -2.62 -10.06
C ILE A 74 12.62 -2.02 -9.15
N ILE A 75 12.54 -2.31 -7.85
CA ILE A 75 13.45 -1.79 -6.83
C ILE A 75 14.34 -2.86 -6.21
N ALA A 76 13.91 -4.13 -6.23
CA ALA A 76 14.72 -5.26 -5.78
C ALA A 76 14.39 -6.53 -6.57
N GLU A 77 15.32 -7.49 -6.56
CA GLU A 77 15.15 -8.80 -7.18
C GLU A 77 15.65 -9.89 -6.25
N LEU A 78 14.82 -10.91 -6.08
CA LEU A 78 15.15 -12.14 -5.37
C LEU A 78 15.64 -13.20 -6.35
N ARG A 79 16.44 -14.15 -5.89
CA ARG A 79 16.92 -15.28 -6.70
C ARG A 79 15.75 -16.07 -7.28
N PRO A 80 15.62 -16.17 -8.59
CA PRO A 80 14.47 -16.76 -9.24
C PRO A 80 14.58 -18.26 -9.50
N ASP A 81 15.77 -18.87 -9.35
CA ASP A 81 16.09 -20.21 -9.89
C ASP A 81 15.11 -21.28 -9.43
N GLU A 82 14.79 -21.34 -8.15
CA GLU A 82 13.85 -22.31 -7.60
C GLU A 82 12.43 -22.10 -8.11
N TYR A 83 11.97 -20.86 -8.12
CA TYR A 83 10.63 -20.49 -8.63
C TYR A 83 10.50 -20.68 -10.13
N LEU A 84 11.60 -20.46 -10.87
CA LEU A 84 11.65 -20.72 -12.32
C LEU A 84 11.56 -22.23 -12.61
N ALA A 85 12.23 -23.08 -11.81
CA ALA A 85 12.13 -24.52 -11.93
C ALA A 85 10.70 -25.02 -11.64
N GLN A 86 10.06 -24.49 -10.60
CA GLN A 86 8.65 -24.80 -10.29
C GLN A 86 7.71 -24.36 -11.42
N LEU A 87 7.93 -23.17 -11.99
CA LEU A 87 7.15 -22.66 -13.12
C LEU A 87 7.28 -23.57 -14.36
N LYS A 88 8.49 -24.03 -14.65
CA LYS A 88 8.74 -24.95 -15.75
C LYS A 88 8.02 -26.29 -15.56
N SER A 89 8.14 -26.88 -14.37
CA SER A 89 7.44 -28.11 -14.00
C SER A 89 5.93 -28.00 -14.12
N ALA A 90 5.34 -26.88 -13.64
CA ALA A 90 3.91 -26.65 -13.78
C ALA A 90 3.45 -26.50 -15.25
N LYS A 91 4.27 -25.90 -16.12
CA LYS A 91 3.99 -25.85 -17.57
C LYS A 91 3.98 -27.21 -18.20
N GLU A 92 4.94 -28.07 -17.82
CA GLU A 92 5.02 -29.43 -18.31
C GLU A 92 3.82 -30.28 -17.84
N GLU A 93 3.35 -30.07 -16.61
CA GLU A 93 2.13 -30.72 -16.08
C GLU A 93 0.86 -30.29 -16.85
N VAL A 94 0.74 -29.01 -17.19
CA VAL A 94 -0.37 -28.49 -18.03
C VAL A 94 -0.34 -29.18 -19.41
N GLU A 95 0.83 -29.29 -20.05
CA GLU A 95 0.97 -29.93 -21.35
C GLU A 95 0.59 -31.41 -21.29
N ALA A 96 1.06 -32.12 -20.26
CA ALA A 96 0.70 -33.54 -20.06
C ALA A 96 -0.81 -33.72 -19.85
N ALA A 97 -1.44 -32.87 -19.07
CA ALA A 97 -2.90 -32.89 -18.84
C ALA A 97 -3.67 -32.57 -20.14
N TYR A 98 -3.16 -31.63 -20.94
CA TYR A 98 -3.73 -31.32 -22.26
C TYR A 98 -3.68 -32.49 -23.22
N GLN A 99 -2.56 -33.17 -23.31
CA GLN A 99 -2.41 -34.38 -24.15
C GLN A 99 -3.37 -35.51 -23.73
N ASN A 100 -3.56 -35.70 -22.40
CA ASN A 100 -4.54 -36.65 -21.90
C ASN A 100 -5.99 -36.24 -22.25
N LYS A 101 -6.30 -34.94 -22.28
CA LYS A 101 -7.62 -34.46 -22.74
C LYS A 101 -7.81 -34.80 -24.24
N LEU A 102 -6.82 -34.54 -25.10
CA LEU A 102 -6.88 -34.87 -26.54
C LEU A 102 -7.07 -36.37 -26.78
N LEU A 103 -6.40 -37.21 -25.99
CA LEU A 103 -6.60 -38.66 -26.01
C LEU A 103 -8.03 -39.01 -25.63
N GLY A 104 -8.59 -38.43 -24.61
CA GLY A 104 -10.00 -38.61 -24.19
C GLY A 104 -10.98 -38.20 -25.30
N GLU A 105 -10.76 -37.07 -25.96
CA GLU A 105 -11.56 -36.66 -27.14
C GLU A 105 -11.53 -37.69 -28.26
N SER A 106 -10.36 -38.26 -28.51
CA SER A 106 -10.19 -39.31 -29.54
C SER A 106 -10.95 -40.59 -29.17
N TYR A 107 -10.91 -41.03 -27.92
CA TYR A 107 -11.69 -42.17 -27.44
C TYR A 107 -13.20 -41.91 -27.50
N LEU A 108 -13.62 -40.72 -27.13
CA LEU A 108 -15.03 -40.30 -27.21
C LEU A 108 -15.51 -40.36 -28.67
N LEU A 109 -14.76 -39.80 -29.60
CA LEU A 109 -15.09 -39.85 -31.04
C LEU A 109 -15.22 -41.29 -31.53
N LYS A 110 -14.22 -42.15 -31.22
CA LYS A 110 -14.24 -43.56 -31.58
C LYS A 110 -15.49 -44.28 -31.06
N SER A 111 -15.85 -44.07 -29.81
CA SER A 111 -17.05 -44.72 -29.21
C SER A 111 -18.36 -44.21 -29.81
N ARG A 112 -18.44 -42.94 -30.19
CA ARG A 112 -19.60 -42.35 -30.88
C ARG A 112 -19.81 -43.01 -32.23
N VAL A 113 -18.74 -43.17 -33.03
CA VAL A 113 -18.80 -43.86 -34.34
C VAL A 113 -19.22 -45.31 -34.18
N LYS A 114 -18.68 -46.02 -33.17
CA LYS A 114 -19.03 -47.41 -32.86
C LYS A 114 -20.50 -47.57 -32.48
N LEU A 115 -21.00 -46.67 -31.63
CA LEU A 115 -22.41 -46.66 -31.23
C LEU A 115 -23.34 -46.42 -32.43
N GLU A 116 -23.00 -45.47 -33.28
CA GLU A 116 -23.78 -45.15 -34.48
C GLU A 116 -23.86 -46.36 -35.43
N GLN A 117 -22.73 -47.07 -35.62
CA GLN A 117 -22.70 -48.30 -36.42
C GLN A 117 -23.58 -49.39 -35.77
N ALA A 118 -23.44 -49.64 -34.47
CA ALA A 118 -24.22 -50.65 -33.76
C ALA A 118 -25.73 -50.35 -33.82
N LYS A 119 -26.08 -49.05 -33.77
CA LYS A 119 -27.47 -48.57 -33.90
C LYS A 119 -28.05 -48.89 -35.28
N ARG A 120 -27.31 -48.58 -36.37
CA ARG A 120 -27.69 -48.89 -37.76
C ARG A 120 -27.88 -50.40 -37.95
N ASP A 121 -26.95 -51.19 -37.42
CA ASP A 121 -27.00 -52.63 -37.52
C ASP A 121 -28.23 -53.20 -36.80
N LEU A 122 -28.49 -52.75 -35.55
CA LEU A 122 -29.68 -53.17 -34.80
C LEU A 122 -30.97 -52.83 -35.56
N GLU A 123 -31.09 -51.65 -36.13
CA GLU A 123 -32.26 -51.26 -36.93
C GLU A 123 -32.43 -52.14 -38.17
N ARG A 124 -31.33 -52.49 -38.85
CA ARG A 124 -31.33 -53.41 -39.96
C ARG A 124 -31.80 -54.81 -39.53
N PHE A 125 -31.22 -55.35 -38.46
CA PHE A 125 -31.56 -56.66 -37.93
C PHE A 125 -33.02 -56.72 -37.46
N LYS A 126 -33.55 -55.69 -36.81
CA LYS A 126 -34.99 -55.60 -36.46
C LYS A 126 -35.91 -55.68 -37.66
N LYS A 127 -35.56 -55.03 -38.81
CA LYS A 127 -36.31 -55.11 -40.06
C LYS A 127 -36.28 -56.50 -40.67
N LEU A 128 -35.11 -57.18 -40.66
CA LEU A 128 -34.92 -58.51 -41.19
C LEU A 128 -35.65 -59.57 -40.37
N TYR A 129 -35.62 -59.45 -39.04
CA TYR A 129 -36.36 -60.36 -38.14
C TYR A 129 -37.88 -60.27 -38.33
N LYS A 130 -38.41 -59.07 -38.51
CA LYS A 130 -39.84 -58.87 -38.81
C LYS A 130 -40.28 -59.55 -40.13
N LYS A 131 -39.33 -59.78 -41.07
CA LYS A 131 -39.56 -60.47 -42.36
C LYS A 131 -39.28 -61.98 -42.30
N GLY A 132 -38.88 -62.50 -41.12
CA GLY A 132 -38.54 -63.91 -40.95
C GLY A 132 -37.18 -64.33 -41.55
N LEU A 133 -36.30 -63.40 -41.92
CA LEU A 133 -35.06 -63.61 -42.61
C LEU A 133 -33.86 -63.87 -41.71
N ILE A 134 -33.98 -63.76 -40.42
CA ILE A 134 -32.91 -63.99 -39.40
C ILE A 134 -33.49 -64.68 -38.17
N SER A 135 -32.62 -65.28 -37.34
CA SER A 135 -33.02 -65.94 -36.11
C SER A 135 -33.19 -64.94 -34.99
N LYS A 136 -33.95 -65.29 -33.90
CA LYS A 136 -34.08 -64.50 -32.68
C LYS A 136 -32.72 -64.26 -32.02
N ARG A 137 -31.81 -65.24 -32.06
CA ARG A 137 -30.46 -65.16 -31.52
C ARG A 137 -29.66 -64.04 -32.20
N ASP A 138 -29.79 -63.91 -33.56
CA ASP A 138 -29.07 -62.85 -34.31
C ASP A 138 -29.56 -61.46 -33.90
N LEU A 139 -30.86 -61.28 -33.67
CA LEU A 139 -31.43 -60.04 -33.17
C LEU A 139 -30.92 -59.70 -31.73
N GLU A 140 -30.97 -60.71 -30.83
CA GLU A 140 -30.46 -60.56 -29.46
C GLU A 140 -28.99 -60.18 -29.42
N LEU A 141 -28.16 -60.74 -30.31
CA LEU A 141 -26.75 -60.39 -30.45
C LEU A 141 -26.55 -58.93 -30.92
N ALA A 142 -27.36 -58.45 -31.86
CA ALA A 142 -27.34 -57.06 -32.31
C ALA A 142 -27.77 -56.10 -31.20
N GLU A 143 -28.78 -56.49 -30.39
CA GLU A 143 -29.19 -55.71 -29.21
C GLU A 143 -28.10 -55.64 -28.14
N LEU A 144 -27.38 -56.75 -27.89
CA LEU A 144 -26.27 -56.78 -26.94
C LEU A 144 -25.12 -55.89 -27.43
N ASN A 145 -24.76 -55.94 -28.72
CA ASN A 145 -23.72 -55.08 -29.30
C ASN A 145 -24.06 -53.61 -29.20
N TYR A 146 -25.34 -53.22 -29.45
CA TYR A 146 -25.77 -51.84 -29.27
C TYR A 146 -25.66 -51.41 -27.80
N LYS A 147 -26.12 -52.21 -26.83
CA LYS A 147 -26.04 -51.91 -25.39
C LYS A 147 -24.58 -51.80 -24.93
N SER A 148 -23.67 -52.67 -25.44
CA SER A 148 -22.26 -52.61 -25.15
C SER A 148 -21.60 -51.32 -25.69
N ALA A 149 -21.91 -50.92 -26.91
CA ALA A 149 -21.41 -49.68 -27.48
C ALA A 149 -21.94 -48.43 -26.74
N LEU A 150 -23.17 -48.47 -26.29
CA LEU A 150 -23.78 -47.39 -25.45
C LEU A 150 -23.05 -47.27 -24.10
N ALA A 151 -22.77 -48.37 -23.44
CA ALA A 151 -22.04 -48.42 -22.19
C ALA A 151 -20.60 -47.90 -22.37
N GLU A 152 -19.92 -48.29 -23.47
CA GLU A 152 -18.57 -47.79 -23.79
C GLU A 152 -18.55 -46.28 -24.04
N LEU A 153 -19.57 -45.71 -24.71
CA LEU A 153 -19.71 -44.27 -24.87
C LEU A 153 -19.81 -43.58 -23.50
N GLY A 154 -20.67 -44.07 -22.59
CA GLY A 154 -20.83 -43.49 -21.27
C GLY A 154 -19.57 -43.54 -20.39
N VAL A 155 -18.71 -44.52 -20.58
CA VAL A 155 -17.37 -44.60 -19.96
C VAL A 155 -16.46 -43.50 -20.51
N ASN A 156 -16.40 -43.35 -21.84
CA ASN A 156 -15.54 -42.35 -22.47
C ASN A 156 -16.02 -40.90 -22.23
N GLU A 157 -17.33 -40.67 -22.11
CA GLU A 157 -17.90 -39.36 -21.68
C GLU A 157 -17.43 -38.98 -20.27
N ARG A 158 -17.39 -39.93 -19.35
CA ARG A 158 -16.86 -39.68 -17.99
C ARG A 158 -15.35 -39.49 -17.98
N TYR A 159 -14.64 -40.26 -18.84
CA TYR A 159 -13.20 -40.10 -18.95
C TYR A 159 -12.81 -38.71 -19.48
N ILE A 160 -13.45 -38.20 -20.53
CA ILE A 160 -13.17 -36.85 -21.03
C ILE A 160 -13.51 -35.77 -20.00
N SER A 161 -14.63 -35.89 -19.28
CA SER A 161 -14.96 -35.00 -18.22
C SER A 161 -13.91 -34.97 -17.11
N TYR A 162 -13.37 -36.11 -16.72
CA TYR A 162 -12.26 -36.25 -15.80
C TYR A 162 -10.99 -35.59 -16.32
N ALA A 163 -10.61 -35.87 -17.58
CA ALA A 163 -9.41 -35.31 -18.22
C ALA A 163 -9.51 -33.77 -18.34
N GLU A 164 -10.69 -33.23 -18.67
CA GLU A 164 -10.94 -31.79 -18.70
C GLU A 164 -10.80 -31.13 -17.30
N ALA A 165 -11.33 -31.80 -16.27
CA ALA A 165 -11.17 -31.33 -14.89
C ALA A 165 -9.69 -31.30 -14.45
N ARG A 166 -8.94 -32.33 -14.81
CA ARG A 166 -7.48 -32.39 -14.55
C ARG A 166 -6.72 -31.29 -15.29
N TYR A 167 -7.03 -31.05 -16.57
CA TYR A 167 -6.42 -29.95 -17.33
C TYR A 167 -6.72 -28.59 -16.71
N LYS A 168 -7.98 -28.32 -16.32
CA LYS A 168 -8.36 -27.09 -15.62
C LYS A 168 -7.62 -26.92 -14.30
N SER A 169 -7.48 -27.99 -13.52
CA SER A 169 -6.73 -27.98 -12.26
C SER A 169 -5.25 -27.64 -12.48
N ALA A 170 -4.60 -28.24 -13.49
CA ALA A 170 -3.21 -27.94 -13.84
C ALA A 170 -3.02 -26.48 -14.27
N LEU A 171 -3.96 -25.91 -15.04
CA LEU A 171 -3.95 -24.50 -15.41
C LEU A 171 -4.03 -23.57 -14.20
N GLN A 172 -4.88 -23.90 -13.21
CA GLN A 172 -4.97 -23.09 -11.98
C GLN A 172 -3.67 -23.16 -11.18
N LYS A 173 -3.06 -24.33 -11.09
CA LYS A 173 -1.76 -24.51 -10.42
C LYS A 173 -0.64 -23.74 -11.10
N LEU A 174 -0.60 -23.75 -12.44
CA LEU A 174 0.34 -22.93 -13.21
C LEU A 174 0.17 -21.45 -12.88
N LYS A 175 -1.07 -20.95 -12.88
CA LYS A 175 -1.37 -19.55 -12.56
C LYS A 175 -0.92 -19.16 -11.16
N GLU A 176 -1.11 -20.02 -10.18
CA GLU A 176 -0.63 -19.81 -8.80
C GLU A 176 0.90 -19.62 -8.78
N ILE A 177 1.63 -20.54 -9.44
CA ILE A 177 3.10 -20.50 -9.50
C ILE A 177 3.59 -19.28 -10.29
N GLU A 178 2.90 -18.86 -11.35
CA GLU A 178 3.22 -17.63 -12.08
C GLU A 178 3.10 -16.38 -11.22
N VAL A 179 2.10 -16.33 -10.35
CA VAL A 179 1.95 -15.22 -9.39
C VAL A 179 3.12 -15.22 -8.42
N ILE A 180 3.48 -16.37 -7.84
CA ILE A 180 4.60 -16.49 -6.93
C ILE A 180 5.92 -16.12 -7.62
N TYR A 181 6.16 -16.58 -8.84
CA TYR A 181 7.35 -16.22 -9.62
C TYR A 181 7.45 -14.71 -9.87
N LYS A 182 6.34 -14.03 -10.13
CA LYS A 182 6.33 -12.57 -10.30
C LYS A 182 6.76 -11.82 -9.05
N GLU A 183 6.51 -12.37 -7.86
CA GLU A 183 6.93 -11.76 -6.58
C GLU A 183 8.44 -11.86 -6.34
N THR A 184 9.22 -12.57 -7.20
CA THR A 184 10.68 -12.49 -7.16
C THR A 184 11.21 -11.11 -7.56
N LYS A 185 10.40 -10.31 -8.27
CA LYS A 185 10.68 -8.92 -8.60
C LYS A 185 9.82 -8.01 -7.74
N ILE A 186 10.46 -7.15 -6.98
CA ILE A 186 9.79 -6.26 -6.03
C ILE A 186 9.68 -4.88 -6.65
N TYR A 187 8.44 -4.37 -6.66
CA TYR A 187 8.08 -3.13 -7.32
C TYR A 187 7.70 -2.05 -6.31
N ALA A 188 7.99 -0.79 -6.63
CA ALA A 188 7.52 0.35 -5.87
C ALA A 188 5.98 0.48 -5.98
N PRO A 189 5.24 0.52 -4.84
CA PRO A 189 3.78 0.58 -4.84
C PRO A 189 3.23 1.96 -5.24
N SER A 190 4.04 3.01 -5.12
CA SER A 190 3.69 4.40 -5.47
C SER A 190 4.94 5.19 -5.86
N ASP A 191 4.73 6.40 -6.40
CA ASP A 191 5.82 7.37 -6.51
C ASP A 191 6.31 7.80 -5.13
N GLY A 192 7.61 8.04 -5.00
CA GLY A 192 8.19 8.47 -3.73
C GLY A 192 9.71 8.49 -3.71
N VAL A 193 10.25 8.57 -2.51
CA VAL A 193 11.70 8.54 -2.23
C VAL A 193 11.97 7.45 -1.20
N ILE A 194 13.04 6.70 -1.38
CA ILE A 194 13.51 5.69 -0.42
C ILE A 194 14.06 6.40 0.82
N LEU A 195 13.49 6.10 1.98
CA LEU A 195 13.96 6.61 3.27
C LEU A 195 15.05 5.73 3.88
N SER A 196 14.82 4.41 3.84
CA SER A 196 15.76 3.44 4.39
C SER A 196 15.73 2.12 3.65
N ARG A 197 16.83 1.39 3.75
CA ARG A 197 17.05 0.08 3.16
C ARG A 197 17.68 -0.85 4.21
N PRO A 198 16.83 -1.50 5.04
CA PRO A 198 17.32 -2.30 6.18
C PRO A 198 17.91 -3.67 5.81
N VAL A 199 18.11 -3.96 4.52
CA VAL A 199 18.62 -5.25 4.02
C VAL A 199 19.72 -5.04 3.00
N GLU A 200 20.59 -6.06 2.82
CA GLU A 200 21.71 -6.03 1.90
C GLU A 200 21.63 -7.12 0.81
N GLU A 201 22.34 -6.92 -0.30
CA GLU A 201 22.49 -7.95 -1.34
C GLU A 201 23.15 -9.21 -0.79
N GLY A 202 22.64 -10.37 -1.14
CA GLY A 202 23.08 -11.66 -0.61
C GLY A 202 22.32 -12.13 0.64
N GLU A 203 21.58 -11.26 1.30
CA GLU A 203 20.75 -11.60 2.47
C GLU A 203 19.51 -12.42 2.05
N VAL A 204 19.06 -13.28 2.96
CA VAL A 204 17.82 -14.05 2.80
C VAL A 204 16.69 -13.34 3.53
N VAL A 205 15.64 -12.98 2.81
CA VAL A 205 14.44 -12.36 3.37
C VAL A 205 13.29 -13.35 3.49
N ASN A 206 12.43 -13.12 4.49
CA ASN A 206 11.22 -13.89 4.73
C ASN A 206 9.97 -13.11 4.33
N PRO A 207 8.82 -13.76 4.14
CA PRO A 207 7.55 -13.10 3.90
C PRO A 207 7.23 -12.10 5.01
N GLY A 208 6.87 -10.85 4.63
CA GLY A 208 6.62 -9.75 5.55
C GLY A 208 7.85 -8.93 5.95
N GLN A 209 9.07 -9.38 5.65
CA GLN A 209 10.28 -8.61 5.95
C GLN A 209 10.40 -7.39 5.04
N THR A 210 10.59 -6.22 5.64
CA THR A 210 10.74 -4.95 4.93
C THR A 210 12.08 -4.89 4.21
N ILE A 211 12.05 -4.56 2.93
CA ILE A 211 13.23 -4.37 2.06
C ILE A 211 13.53 -2.89 1.88
N TYR A 212 12.49 -2.07 1.72
CA TYR A 212 12.59 -0.63 1.63
C TYR A 212 11.50 0.05 2.44
N THR A 213 11.83 1.17 3.06
CA THR A 213 10.84 2.13 3.55
C THR A 213 10.87 3.33 2.64
N MET A 214 9.72 3.77 2.16
CA MET A 214 9.60 4.90 1.24
C MET A 214 8.52 5.89 1.68
N VAL A 215 8.61 7.12 1.19
CA VAL A 215 7.63 8.17 1.45
C VAL A 215 7.29 8.92 0.16
N ASN A 216 6.04 9.35 0.03
CA ASN A 216 5.64 10.25 -1.05
C ASN A 216 5.83 11.70 -0.59
N LEU A 217 6.83 12.40 -1.16
CA LEU A 217 7.14 13.78 -0.80
C LEU A 217 6.05 14.77 -1.18
N GLN A 218 5.13 14.43 -2.08
CA GLN A 218 4.00 15.31 -2.43
C GLN A 218 2.83 15.20 -1.45
N LYS A 219 2.86 14.20 -0.55
CA LYS A 219 1.81 13.94 0.44
C LYS A 219 2.35 14.03 1.86
N LEU A 220 2.96 15.17 2.17
CA LEU A 220 3.46 15.46 3.51
C LEU A 220 2.40 16.18 4.33
N TYR A 221 2.55 16.10 5.64
CA TYR A 221 1.78 16.85 6.62
C TYR A 221 2.69 17.33 7.76
N VAL A 222 2.27 18.34 8.47
CA VAL A 222 2.92 18.74 9.72
C VAL A 222 2.13 18.15 10.87
N LYS A 223 2.74 17.33 11.69
CA LYS A 223 2.17 16.89 12.96
C LYS A 223 2.39 17.99 13.98
N VAL A 224 1.30 18.58 14.47
CA VAL A 224 1.28 19.65 15.46
C VAL A 224 0.45 19.24 16.67
N TYR A 225 0.60 19.96 17.78
CA TYR A 225 -0.10 19.67 19.01
C TYR A 225 -0.93 20.89 19.44
N ILE A 226 -2.24 20.73 19.50
CA ILE A 226 -3.21 21.76 19.87
C ILE A 226 -3.43 21.68 21.38
N PRO A 227 -3.19 22.75 22.15
CA PRO A 227 -3.55 22.81 23.58
C PRO A 227 -5.05 22.64 23.77
N GLU A 228 -5.48 21.93 24.82
CA GLU A 228 -6.89 21.68 25.12
C GLU A 228 -7.75 23.00 25.14
N PRO A 229 -7.32 24.15 25.70
CA PRO A 229 -8.11 25.38 25.67
C PRO A 229 -8.36 25.96 24.28
N ASP A 230 -7.56 25.53 23.27
CA ASP A 230 -7.66 26.02 21.90
C ASP A 230 -8.41 25.03 20.97
N LEU A 231 -8.69 23.82 21.47
CA LEU A 231 -9.34 22.76 20.67
C LEU A 231 -10.72 23.21 20.13
N GLY A 232 -11.51 23.90 20.95
CA GLY A 232 -12.83 24.40 20.55
C GLY A 232 -12.80 25.53 19.50
N LYS A 233 -11.61 26.09 19.21
CA LYS A 233 -11.43 27.19 18.24
C LYS A 233 -11.07 26.67 16.84
N VAL A 234 -10.58 25.43 16.71
CA VAL A 234 -10.11 24.85 15.44
C VAL A 234 -11.17 23.93 14.83
N LYS A 235 -11.23 23.92 13.52
CA LYS A 235 -12.14 23.06 12.72
C LYS A 235 -11.39 22.47 11.54
N LEU A 236 -11.75 21.26 11.18
CA LEU A 236 -11.23 20.63 9.96
C LEU A 236 -11.50 21.50 8.74
N GLY A 237 -10.57 21.53 7.80
CA GLY A 237 -10.64 22.34 6.60
C GLY A 237 -10.15 23.78 6.75
N GLN A 238 -9.77 24.22 7.95
CA GLN A 238 -9.20 25.55 8.12
C GLN A 238 -7.89 25.71 7.37
N PRO A 239 -7.68 26.86 6.70
CA PRO A 239 -6.44 27.16 5.99
C PRO A 239 -5.30 27.40 6.99
N ALA A 240 -4.13 26.91 6.64
CA ALA A 240 -2.91 27.08 7.40
C ALA A 240 -1.76 27.53 6.50
N ARG A 241 -0.76 28.17 7.11
CA ARG A 241 0.53 28.44 6.49
C ARG A 241 1.62 27.76 7.29
N VAL A 242 2.46 27.03 6.58
CA VAL A 242 3.59 26.30 7.16
C VAL A 242 4.88 27.06 6.86
N TYR A 243 5.65 27.31 7.87
CA TYR A 243 6.94 27.98 7.81
C TYR A 243 8.03 27.01 8.26
N VAL A 244 9.16 27.00 7.59
CA VAL A 244 10.35 26.21 7.93
C VAL A 244 11.58 27.08 7.89
N ASP A 245 12.52 26.86 8.79
CA ASP A 245 13.74 27.69 8.90
C ASP A 245 14.60 27.65 7.64
N ALA A 246 14.58 26.53 6.92
CA ALA A 246 15.34 26.37 5.68
C ALA A 246 14.92 27.35 4.58
N TYR A 247 13.68 27.87 4.63
CA TYR A 247 13.11 28.78 3.62
C TYR A 247 12.54 30.04 4.26
N LYS A 248 13.41 30.86 4.84
CA LYS A 248 13.06 32.03 5.68
C LYS A 248 12.08 33.03 5.04
N ASN A 249 12.01 33.17 3.73
CA ASN A 249 11.15 34.14 3.04
C ASN A 249 9.95 33.50 2.34
N ARG A 250 9.65 32.25 2.64
CA ARG A 250 8.59 31.49 1.98
C ARG A 250 7.68 30.83 3.02
N TYR A 251 6.42 30.70 2.67
CA TYR A 251 5.47 29.84 3.35
C TYR A 251 4.94 28.80 2.38
N PHE A 252 4.47 27.69 2.93
CA PHE A 252 3.79 26.66 2.18
C PHE A 252 2.33 26.63 2.61
N ASN A 253 1.43 26.54 1.63
CA ASN A 253 0.00 26.46 1.93
C ASN A 253 -0.31 25.08 2.54
N GLY A 254 -1.16 25.11 3.56
CA GLY A 254 -1.61 23.91 4.23
C GLY A 254 -3.07 23.99 4.61
N THR A 255 -3.61 22.87 5.04
CA THR A 255 -4.99 22.74 5.51
C THR A 255 -5.01 21.78 6.68
N LEU A 256 -5.76 22.10 7.74
CA LEU A 256 -5.99 21.21 8.87
C LEU A 256 -6.88 20.05 8.44
N THR A 257 -6.30 18.85 8.33
CA THR A 257 -6.97 17.66 7.76
C THR A 257 -7.41 16.66 8.81
N ARG A 258 -6.77 16.65 9.97
CA ARG A 258 -7.09 15.71 11.05
C ARG A 258 -6.83 16.33 12.40
N ILE A 259 -7.66 15.98 13.36
CA ILE A 259 -7.46 16.19 14.80
C ILE A 259 -7.67 14.82 15.45
N TYR A 260 -6.70 14.38 16.27
CA TYR A 260 -6.82 13.12 17.00
C TYR A 260 -7.77 13.27 18.18
N GLU A 261 -8.54 12.23 18.45
CA GLU A 261 -9.53 12.23 19.52
C GLU A 261 -8.92 11.93 20.89
N GLU A 262 -7.75 11.31 20.92
CA GLU A 262 -7.03 11.02 22.15
C GLU A 262 -6.07 12.14 22.50
N ALA A 263 -6.11 12.55 23.76
CA ALA A 263 -5.17 13.52 24.30
C ALA A 263 -3.80 12.85 24.53
N GLU A 264 -2.75 13.51 24.10
CA GLU A 264 -1.37 13.14 24.38
C GLU A 264 -0.80 14.07 25.46
N PHE A 265 0.16 13.56 26.25
CA PHE A 265 0.95 14.41 27.12
C PHE A 265 2.03 15.10 26.29
N THR A 266 2.28 16.40 26.55
CA THR A 266 3.36 17.11 25.84
C THR A 266 4.67 16.33 25.97
N PRO A 267 5.33 15.98 24.84
CA PRO A 267 6.61 15.27 24.88
C PRO A 267 7.76 16.23 25.29
N LYS A 268 7.79 16.65 26.55
CA LYS A 268 8.93 17.37 27.13
C LYS A 268 9.32 16.70 28.44
N ASP A 269 10.60 16.40 28.59
CA ASP A 269 11.23 16.10 29.88
C ASP A 269 11.05 17.31 30.81
N VAL A 270 10.13 17.20 31.77
CA VAL A 270 9.75 18.28 32.66
C VAL A 270 10.59 18.17 33.94
N GLN A 271 11.50 19.10 34.15
CA GLN A 271 12.33 19.15 35.33
C GLN A 271 11.79 20.01 36.48
N THR A 272 10.63 20.68 36.31
CA THR A 272 10.09 21.57 37.37
C THR A 272 8.62 21.28 37.72
N LYS A 273 8.27 21.38 39.01
CA LYS A 273 6.92 21.13 39.55
C LYS A 273 5.82 22.08 39.03
N GLU A 274 6.15 23.16 38.35
CA GLU A 274 5.22 24.20 37.89
C GLU A 274 4.78 24.03 36.42
N GLU A 275 5.49 23.23 35.64
CA GLU A 275 5.06 22.82 34.30
C GLU A 275 4.20 21.56 34.37
N ARG A 276 2.97 21.73 34.88
CA ARG A 276 1.97 20.65 34.79
C ARG A 276 1.85 20.19 33.36
N VAL A 277 1.94 18.88 33.16
CA VAL A 277 1.67 18.19 31.89
C VAL A 277 0.39 18.76 31.30
N LYS A 278 0.52 19.57 30.24
CA LYS A 278 -0.64 20.13 29.55
C LYS A 278 -1.13 19.06 28.57
N LEU A 279 -2.39 18.73 28.67
CA LEU A 279 -3.05 17.89 27.69
C LEU A 279 -3.05 18.61 26.34
N VAL A 280 -2.61 17.92 25.32
CA VAL A 280 -2.59 18.40 23.95
C VAL A 280 -3.22 17.35 23.03
N PHE A 281 -3.81 17.81 21.96
CA PHE A 281 -4.39 16.95 20.95
C PHE A 281 -3.51 17.01 19.70
N GLY A 282 -3.07 15.86 19.24
CA GLY A 282 -2.35 15.76 17.99
C GLY A 282 -3.23 16.22 16.81
N ALA A 283 -2.64 16.92 15.85
CA ALA A 283 -3.34 17.31 14.64
C ALA A 283 -2.40 17.23 13.43
N GLU A 284 -2.99 16.96 12.26
CA GLU A 284 -2.27 16.92 11.00
C GLU A 284 -2.70 18.08 10.11
N VAL A 285 -1.72 18.86 9.69
CA VAL A 285 -1.90 19.92 8.69
C VAL A 285 -1.23 19.45 7.40
N SER A 286 -2.03 19.10 6.39
CA SER A 286 -1.49 18.78 5.06
C SER A 286 -0.75 19.98 4.49
N VAL A 287 0.32 19.75 3.76
CA VAL A 287 1.14 20.82 3.16
C VAL A 287 1.33 20.57 1.67
N ASP A 288 1.21 21.64 0.86
CA ASP A 288 1.48 21.60 -0.57
C ASP A 288 3.00 21.62 -0.80
N ASN A 289 3.55 20.49 -1.25
CA ASN A 289 4.98 20.29 -1.50
C ASN A 289 5.25 19.88 -2.96
N LYS A 290 4.60 20.51 -3.93
CA LYS A 290 4.76 20.19 -5.37
C LYS A 290 6.21 20.27 -5.86
N GLU A 291 7.00 21.17 -5.29
CA GLU A 291 8.40 21.35 -5.63
C GLU A 291 9.34 20.39 -4.87
N GLU A 292 8.81 19.54 -4.00
CA GLU A 292 9.55 18.56 -3.18
C GLU A 292 10.67 19.17 -2.32
N LEU A 293 10.49 20.43 -1.91
CA LEU A 293 11.43 21.17 -1.08
C LEU A 293 11.40 20.73 0.38
N LEU A 294 10.20 20.41 0.87
CA LEU A 294 10.03 19.95 2.23
C LEU A 294 10.41 18.49 2.35
N LYS A 295 11.04 18.14 3.47
CA LYS A 295 11.50 16.78 3.79
C LYS A 295 10.89 16.33 5.12
N PRO A 296 10.57 15.04 5.28
CA PRO A 296 10.22 14.48 6.59
C PRO A 296 11.32 14.76 7.62
N GLY A 297 10.91 15.05 8.85
CA GLY A 297 11.82 15.39 9.94
C GLY A 297 12.13 16.88 10.11
N MET A 298 11.82 17.74 9.13
CA MET A 298 12.03 19.19 9.26
C MET A 298 11.12 19.77 10.35
N PRO A 299 11.65 20.59 11.30
CA PRO A 299 10.83 21.40 12.18
C PRO A 299 10.01 22.41 11.36
N ALA A 300 8.79 22.67 11.79
CA ALA A 300 7.91 23.61 11.10
C ALA A 300 7.01 24.33 12.10
N ASP A 301 6.80 25.61 11.83
CA ASP A 301 5.80 26.43 12.48
C ASP A 301 4.56 26.49 11.62
N VAL A 302 3.41 26.24 12.23
CA VAL A 302 2.12 26.22 11.56
C VAL A 302 1.26 27.35 12.11
N VAL A 303 0.81 28.22 11.22
CA VAL A 303 -0.11 29.31 11.53
C VAL A 303 -1.48 28.93 10.98
N ILE A 304 -2.41 28.59 11.88
CA ILE A 304 -3.79 28.24 11.52
C ILE A 304 -4.66 29.48 11.63
N LYS A 305 -5.46 29.78 10.61
CA LYS A 305 -6.41 30.87 10.61
C LYS A 305 -7.74 30.42 11.23
N ILE A 306 -7.97 30.78 12.47
CA ILE A 306 -9.21 30.52 13.22
C ILE A 306 -10.33 31.44 12.74
N ASN A 307 -10.05 32.76 12.65
CA ASN A 307 -10.98 33.74 12.11
C ASN A 307 -10.65 34.03 10.64
N PRO A 308 -11.57 33.81 9.69
CA PRO A 308 -11.34 34.10 8.27
C PRO A 308 -10.89 35.51 7.96
N LYS A 309 -11.26 36.49 8.82
CA LYS A 309 -10.91 37.92 8.67
C LYS A 309 -9.54 38.28 9.27
N ALA A 310 -8.92 37.38 10.04
CA ALA A 310 -7.61 37.66 10.64
C ALA A 310 -6.53 37.83 9.57
N GLU A 311 -5.58 38.70 9.81
CA GLU A 311 -4.41 38.85 8.94
C GLU A 311 -3.38 37.75 9.22
N TRP A 312 -2.70 37.29 8.17
CA TRP A 312 -1.63 36.34 8.33
C TRP A 312 -0.42 37.02 8.98
N ILE A 313 0.09 36.40 10.01
CA ILE A 313 1.36 36.79 10.62
C ILE A 313 2.41 35.76 10.35
N ARG A 314 3.64 36.16 10.43
CA ARG A 314 4.77 35.25 10.44
C ARG A 314 5.15 34.97 11.90
N PRO A 315 5.33 33.68 12.30
CA PRO A 315 5.75 33.29 13.66
C PRO A 315 7.16 33.74 13.99
#